data_bd01715e1531b6d8e2995ad39461ad1d
#
_entry.id   bd01715e1531b6d8e2995ad39461ad1d
#
_cell.length_a   1.000
_cell.length_b   1.000
_cell.length_c   1.000
_cell.angle_alpha   90.00
_cell.angle_beta   90.00
_cell.angle_gamma   90.00
#
_symmetry.space_group_name_H-M   'P 1'
#
loop_
_entity.id
_entity.type
_entity.pdbx_description
1 polymer ?
#
loop_
_entity_poly.entity_id
_entity_poly.type
_entity_poly.pdbx_seq_one_letter_code
_entity_poly.pdbx_strand_id
1 'polypeptide(L)'
;MKTLKISLAALFISAVSFAQTAELKSSEMAMTKAVDVVKAAEVKWGNETHDQRDIEKGKPVTHSFTFTNTSKETVLITNVKPSCGCTAANYTKTPIKPGEKGSVEATFNAAAPGNFQKTITVTTNQEGAAPKVLIIKGNVATADVEK
;
A
#
# COMPACT_ATOMS: atom_id res chain seq x y z
N MET A 1 33.13 32.40 -79.57
CA MET A 1 32.35 33.51 -80.24
C MET A 1 31.11 33.75 -79.40
N LYS A 2 30.97 34.99 -78.99
CA LYS A 2 29.73 35.75 -78.71
C LYS A 2 28.98 35.29 -77.46
N THR A 3 29.06 36.09 -76.55
CA THR A 3 28.49 37.34 -76.04
C THR A 3 27.42 37.06 -74.97
N LEU A 4 27.71 37.35 -73.75
CA LEU A 4 27.35 38.56 -73.01
C LEU A 4 25.84 38.96 -73.13
N LYS A 5 25.11 38.78 -72.03
CA LYS A 5 24.23 39.90 -71.62
C LYS A 5 23.90 39.77 -70.14
N ILE A 6 24.33 40.77 -69.45
CA ILE A 6 23.98 41.20 -68.12
C ILE A 6 22.54 41.71 -68.14
N SER A 7 21.74 41.34 -67.18
CA SER A 7 20.61 42.14 -66.77
C SER A 7 20.40 42.08 -65.25
N LEU A 8 20.56 43.24 -64.76
CA LEU A 8 20.43 43.73 -63.41
C LEU A 8 18.95 43.98 -63.09
N ALA A 9 18.50 43.70 -61.97
CA ALA A 9 17.41 44.27 -61.14
C ALA A 9 16.68 43.17 -60.40
N ALA A 10 16.30 43.27 -59.20
CA ALA A 10 16.09 44.29 -58.21
C ALA A 10 15.99 43.67 -56.83
N LEU A 11 16.49 44.37 -55.89
CA LEU A 11 16.22 44.40 -54.49
C LEU A 11 14.76 44.13 -54.13
N PHE A 12 14.50 43.08 -53.29
CA PHE A 12 13.42 43.13 -52.32
C PHE A 12 13.90 42.51 -51.02
N ILE A 13 14.26 43.38 -50.12
CA ILE A 13 14.45 43.12 -48.72
C ILE A 13 13.05 42.85 -48.16
N SER A 14 12.75 41.66 -47.83
CA SER A 14 11.61 41.31 -47.00
C SER A 14 12.12 40.59 -45.75
N ALA A 15 12.32 41.37 -44.73
CA ALA A 15 12.55 40.87 -43.39
C ALA A 15 11.27 40.16 -42.92
N VAL A 16 11.27 38.85 -43.00
CA VAL A 16 10.31 38.02 -42.25
C VAL A 16 11.06 37.51 -41.05
N SER A 17 10.89 38.22 -39.97
CA SER A 17 11.17 37.71 -38.64
C SER A 17 10.26 36.49 -38.37
N PHE A 18 10.68 35.31 -38.74
CA PHE A 18 10.03 34.11 -38.30
C PHE A 18 10.54 33.85 -36.89
N ALA A 19 9.71 34.23 -35.94
CA ALA A 19 9.87 33.83 -34.56
C ALA A 19 9.93 32.30 -34.50
N GLN A 20 11.08 31.78 -34.20
CA GLN A 20 11.26 30.38 -33.82
C GLN A 20 10.65 30.17 -32.42
N THR A 21 9.33 30.01 -32.37
CA THR A 21 8.63 29.46 -31.25
C THR A 21 8.22 28.02 -31.59
N ALA A 22 9.18 27.19 -31.79
CA ALA A 22 8.93 25.78 -31.87
C ALA A 22 10.16 25.10 -31.28
N GLU A 23 9.93 24.24 -30.33
CA GLU A 23 10.88 23.30 -29.72
C GLU A 23 11.19 23.52 -28.22
N LEU A 24 10.14 23.80 -27.48
CA LEU A 24 10.11 23.43 -26.06
C LEU A 24 9.07 22.36 -25.80
N LYS A 25 8.90 21.44 -26.72
CA LYS A 25 7.92 20.36 -26.60
C LYS A 25 8.56 18.97 -26.61
N SER A 26 9.82 18.88 -26.25
CA SER A 26 10.51 17.57 -26.28
C SER A 26 11.21 17.19 -24.98
N SER A 27 11.01 17.91 -23.89
CA SER A 27 11.60 17.54 -22.59
C SER A 27 10.59 17.09 -21.53
N GLU A 28 9.31 17.04 -21.86
CA GLU A 28 8.26 16.70 -20.88
C GLU A 28 7.73 15.27 -21.04
N MET A 29 8.32 14.48 -21.91
CA MET A 29 7.90 13.08 -22.13
C MET A 29 8.86 12.05 -21.57
N ALA A 30 9.79 12.41 -20.71
CA ALA A 30 10.74 11.46 -20.13
C ALA A 30 10.66 11.35 -18.60
N MET A 31 9.59 11.82 -17.98
CA MET A 31 9.43 11.74 -16.53
C MET A 31 8.07 11.21 -16.06
N THR A 32 7.41 10.45 -16.89
CA THR A 32 6.47 9.44 -16.42
C THR A 32 7.24 8.15 -16.13
N LYS A 33 8.22 8.27 -15.23
CA LYS A 33 8.70 7.09 -14.52
C LYS A 33 7.50 6.55 -13.76
N ALA A 34 7.06 5.38 -14.17
CA ALA A 34 5.96 4.66 -13.59
C ALA A 34 5.95 4.88 -12.07
N VAL A 35 4.97 5.62 -11.59
CA VAL A 35 4.52 5.49 -10.23
C VAL A 35 4.05 4.05 -10.20
N ASP A 36 4.82 3.17 -9.58
CA ASP A 36 4.39 1.83 -9.22
C ASP A 36 3.11 2.05 -8.41
N VAL A 37 1.98 1.94 -9.08
CA VAL A 37 0.68 2.02 -8.41
C VAL A 37 0.63 0.78 -7.56
N VAL A 38 0.99 0.91 -6.29
CA VAL A 38 0.86 -0.15 -5.31
C VAL A 38 -0.61 -0.57 -5.33
N LYS A 39 -0.87 -1.66 -6.03
CA LYS A 39 -2.21 -2.22 -6.16
C LYS A 39 -2.66 -2.63 -4.77
N ALA A 40 -3.79 -2.09 -4.32
CA ALA A 40 -4.40 -2.56 -3.08
C ALA A 40 -4.74 -4.05 -3.21
N ALA A 41 -4.46 -4.83 -2.17
CA ALA A 41 -4.84 -6.24 -2.14
C ALA A 41 -6.35 -6.38 -2.39
N GLU A 42 -6.73 -7.23 -3.33
CA GLU A 42 -8.13 -7.50 -3.66
C GLU A 42 -8.76 -8.45 -2.63
N VAL A 43 -8.66 -8.07 -1.35
CA VAL A 43 -9.28 -8.75 -0.22
C VAL A 43 -10.05 -7.72 0.62
N LYS A 44 -11.26 -8.08 1.02
CA LYS A 44 -12.09 -7.22 1.85
C LYS A 44 -11.98 -7.66 3.31
N TRP A 45 -11.37 -6.82 4.14
CA TRP A 45 -11.30 -7.04 5.59
C TRP A 45 -12.61 -6.66 6.27
N GLY A 46 -13.03 -7.45 7.24
CA GLY A 46 -14.19 -7.13 8.09
C GLY A 46 -13.88 -5.96 9.01
N ASN A 47 -12.88 -6.13 9.86
CA ASN A 47 -12.30 -5.10 10.72
C ASN A 47 -10.78 -5.13 10.61
N GLU A 48 -10.16 -3.97 10.60
CA GLU A 48 -8.69 -3.81 10.56
C GLU A 48 -8.14 -3.39 11.92
N THR A 49 -9.02 -2.88 12.78
CA THR A 49 -8.67 -2.45 14.15
C THR A 49 -9.65 -3.09 15.12
N HIS A 50 -9.10 -3.66 16.18
CA HIS A 50 -9.86 -4.17 17.31
C HIS A 50 -9.47 -3.43 18.59
N ASP A 51 -10.47 -2.90 19.29
CA ASP A 51 -10.29 -2.22 20.58
C ASP A 51 -10.75 -3.17 21.70
N GLN A 52 -9.79 -3.67 22.43
CA GLN A 52 -10.02 -4.59 23.56
C GLN A 52 -9.89 -3.81 24.86
N ARG A 53 -11.02 -3.48 25.46
CA ARG A 53 -11.06 -2.75 26.74
C ARG A 53 -11.06 -3.74 27.90
N ASP A 54 -10.54 -3.24 29.03
CA ASP A 54 -10.63 -3.92 30.33
C ASP A 54 -10.08 -5.36 30.35
N ILE A 55 -8.85 -5.52 29.85
CA ILE A 55 -8.13 -6.79 29.93
C ILE A 55 -7.53 -6.95 31.31
N GLU A 56 -7.72 -8.13 31.94
CA GLU A 56 -7.02 -8.49 33.15
C GLU A 56 -5.52 -8.69 32.90
N LYS A 57 -4.69 -8.14 33.76
CA LYS A 57 -3.23 -8.34 33.69
C LYS A 57 -2.87 -9.83 33.74
N GLY A 58 -2.01 -10.23 32.81
CA GLY A 58 -1.54 -11.62 32.68
C GLY A 58 -2.54 -12.58 32.06
N LYS A 59 -3.72 -12.13 31.64
CA LYS A 59 -4.73 -12.95 30.97
C LYS A 59 -4.64 -12.73 29.46
N PRO A 60 -4.10 -13.67 28.68
CA PRO A 60 -3.99 -13.53 27.25
C PRO A 60 -5.35 -13.37 26.59
N VAL A 61 -5.43 -12.47 25.60
CA VAL A 61 -6.63 -12.24 24.80
C VAL A 61 -6.33 -12.50 23.33
N THR A 62 -7.24 -13.20 22.67
CA THR A 62 -7.14 -13.52 21.24
C THR A 62 -8.25 -12.83 20.47
N HIS A 63 -7.88 -12.19 19.37
CA HIS A 63 -8.83 -11.65 18.40
C HIS A 63 -8.58 -12.22 17.01
N SER A 64 -9.68 -12.53 16.30
CA SER A 64 -9.62 -13.04 14.94
C SER A 64 -10.05 -11.97 13.94
N PHE A 65 -9.12 -11.55 13.09
CA PHE A 65 -9.39 -10.69 11.94
C PHE A 65 -9.75 -11.54 10.75
N THR A 66 -10.91 -11.34 10.18
CA THR A 66 -11.37 -12.08 9.02
C THR A 66 -11.39 -11.21 7.78
N PHE A 67 -11.10 -11.79 6.63
CA PHE A 67 -11.26 -11.16 5.34
C PHE A 67 -11.93 -12.10 4.33
N THR A 68 -12.48 -11.53 3.29
CA THR A 68 -13.02 -12.28 2.15
C THR A 68 -12.14 -12.02 0.93
N ASN A 69 -11.76 -13.06 0.22
CA ASN A 69 -11.09 -12.93 -1.07
C ASN A 69 -12.10 -12.42 -2.12
N THR A 70 -11.98 -11.17 -2.51
CA THR A 70 -12.83 -10.54 -3.53
C THR A 70 -12.17 -10.52 -4.90
N SER A 71 -10.94 -11.05 -5.01
CA SER A 71 -10.25 -11.19 -6.29
C SER A 71 -10.79 -12.37 -7.11
N LYS A 72 -10.35 -12.48 -8.34
CA LYS A 72 -10.63 -13.62 -9.22
C LYS A 72 -9.60 -14.74 -9.07
N GLU A 73 -8.56 -14.53 -8.28
CA GLU A 73 -7.44 -15.43 -8.09
C GLU A 73 -7.42 -16.02 -6.67
N THR A 74 -6.71 -17.12 -6.51
CA THR A 74 -6.50 -17.71 -5.19
C THR A 74 -5.51 -16.88 -4.38
N VAL A 75 -5.91 -16.47 -3.19
CA VAL A 75 -5.08 -15.73 -2.23
C VAL A 75 -4.44 -16.69 -1.24
N LEU A 76 -3.16 -16.51 -0.99
CA LEU A 76 -2.40 -17.19 0.05
C LEU A 76 -1.77 -16.15 0.97
N ILE A 77 -1.92 -16.30 2.28
CA ILE A 77 -1.15 -15.52 3.25
C ILE A 77 0.28 -16.08 3.27
N THR A 78 1.24 -15.29 2.84
CA THR A 78 2.65 -15.71 2.74
C THR A 78 3.44 -15.38 3.99
N ASN A 79 3.06 -14.31 4.71
CA ASN A 79 3.72 -13.91 5.94
C ASN A 79 2.78 -13.16 6.88
N VAL A 80 2.95 -13.37 8.19
CA VAL A 80 2.28 -12.60 9.25
C VAL A 80 3.31 -12.25 10.30
N LYS A 81 3.55 -10.94 10.48
CA LYS A 81 4.58 -10.42 11.39
C LYS A 81 3.97 -9.50 12.44
N PRO A 82 3.90 -9.90 13.71
CA PRO A 82 3.53 -9.01 14.81
C PRO A 82 4.65 -8.02 15.12
N SER A 83 4.29 -6.85 15.67
CA SER A 83 5.24 -5.77 16.01
C SER A 83 6.11 -6.05 17.24
N CYS A 84 5.75 -7.04 18.05
CA CYS A 84 6.50 -7.44 19.25
C CYS A 84 6.32 -8.92 19.56
N GLY A 85 7.25 -9.49 20.34
CA GLY A 85 7.14 -10.84 20.88
C GLY A 85 6.04 -11.05 21.92
N CYS A 86 5.37 -9.98 22.35
CA CYS A 86 4.21 -10.02 23.27
C CYS A 86 2.89 -10.36 22.56
N THR A 87 2.92 -10.48 21.23
CA THR A 87 1.78 -10.85 20.40
C THR A 87 2.15 -12.06 19.56
N ALA A 88 1.46 -13.17 19.75
CA ALA A 88 1.54 -14.31 18.86
C ALA A 88 0.52 -14.14 17.73
N ALA A 89 0.85 -14.61 16.54
CA ALA A 89 -0.07 -14.57 15.40
C ALA A 89 -0.18 -15.95 14.77
N ASN A 90 -1.41 -16.36 14.45
CA ASN A 90 -1.73 -17.54 13.65
C ASN A 90 -2.59 -17.10 12.46
N TYR A 91 -2.69 -17.90 11.41
CA TYR A 91 -3.42 -17.50 10.21
C TYR A 91 -3.82 -18.71 9.35
N THR A 92 -4.76 -18.49 8.43
CA THR A 92 -5.17 -19.49 7.43
C THR A 92 -3.99 -19.78 6.49
N LYS A 93 -3.48 -21.02 6.57
CA LYS A 93 -2.31 -21.49 5.78
C LYS A 93 -2.70 -22.14 4.46
N THR A 94 -3.98 -22.44 4.27
CA THR A 94 -4.51 -23.02 3.03
C THR A 94 -4.82 -21.94 2.01
N PRO A 95 -4.71 -22.23 0.70
CA PRO A 95 -5.14 -21.33 -0.35
C PRO A 95 -6.62 -20.95 -0.20
N ILE A 96 -6.92 -19.65 -0.31
CA ILE A 96 -8.25 -19.05 -0.14
C ILE A 96 -8.78 -18.71 -1.52
N LYS A 97 -9.79 -19.44 -1.99
CA LYS A 97 -10.38 -19.26 -3.32
C LYS A 97 -11.22 -17.98 -3.40
N PRO A 98 -11.54 -17.49 -4.62
CA PRO A 98 -12.48 -16.39 -4.80
C PRO A 98 -13.78 -16.61 -4.04
N GLY A 99 -14.19 -15.61 -3.25
CA GLY A 99 -15.38 -15.65 -2.39
C GLY A 99 -15.18 -16.33 -1.03
N GLU A 100 -14.10 -17.06 -0.81
CA GLU A 100 -13.81 -17.70 0.48
C GLU A 100 -13.24 -16.70 1.51
N LYS A 101 -13.33 -17.09 2.78
CA LYS A 101 -12.81 -16.30 3.90
C LYS A 101 -11.49 -16.86 4.39
N GLY A 102 -10.57 -15.94 4.73
CA GLY A 102 -9.37 -16.21 5.50
C GLY A 102 -9.40 -15.50 6.85
N SER A 103 -8.54 -15.92 7.76
CA SER A 103 -8.42 -15.31 9.08
C SER A 103 -6.97 -15.15 9.51
N VAL A 104 -6.74 -14.11 10.31
CA VAL A 104 -5.50 -13.89 11.06
C VAL A 104 -5.89 -13.74 12.52
N GLU A 105 -5.41 -14.62 13.37
CA GLU A 105 -5.62 -14.59 14.82
C GLU A 105 -4.42 -13.93 15.48
N ALA A 106 -4.67 -13.00 16.37
CA ALA A 106 -3.63 -12.34 17.15
C ALA A 106 -3.92 -12.49 18.64
N THR A 107 -2.97 -13.06 19.36
CA THR A 107 -3.04 -13.29 20.81
C THR A 107 -2.05 -12.34 21.50
N PHE A 108 -2.57 -11.43 22.30
CA PHE A 108 -1.79 -10.53 23.14
C PHE A 108 -1.71 -11.06 24.56
N ASN A 109 -0.52 -11.10 25.17
CA ASN A 109 -0.27 -11.73 26.45
C ASN A 109 -0.65 -10.92 27.69
N ALA A 110 -1.01 -9.63 27.54
CA ALA A 110 -1.42 -8.71 28.61
C ALA A 110 -0.47 -8.67 29.84
N ALA A 111 0.83 -8.86 29.63
CA ALA A 111 1.79 -9.01 30.73
C ALA A 111 1.98 -7.73 31.55
N ALA A 112 1.82 -6.55 30.96
CA ALA A 112 2.02 -5.25 31.61
C ALA A 112 0.71 -4.45 31.62
N PRO A 113 0.39 -3.77 32.73
CA PRO A 113 -0.79 -2.90 32.81
C PRO A 113 -0.60 -1.63 31.99
N GLY A 114 -1.71 -1.01 31.64
CA GLY A 114 -1.76 0.25 30.90
C GLY A 114 -2.21 0.12 29.46
N ASN A 115 -2.25 1.24 28.76
CA ASN A 115 -2.68 1.29 27.36
C ASN A 115 -1.66 0.59 26.45
N PHE A 116 -2.16 -0.14 25.48
CA PHE A 116 -1.34 -0.79 24.46
C PHE A 116 -1.91 -0.59 23.06
N GLN A 117 -1.03 -0.62 22.09
CA GLN A 117 -1.36 -0.75 20.68
C GLN A 117 -0.32 -1.65 20.02
N LYS A 118 -0.78 -2.70 19.35
CA LYS A 118 0.06 -3.67 18.66
C LYS A 118 -0.40 -3.79 17.21
N THR A 119 0.54 -3.92 16.30
CA THR A 119 0.28 -4.10 14.88
C THR A 119 0.69 -5.47 14.41
N ILE A 120 -0.03 -6.00 13.44
CA ILE A 120 0.27 -7.25 12.77
C ILE A 120 0.30 -6.95 11.27
N THR A 121 1.47 -7.16 10.65
CA THR A 121 1.64 -6.97 9.21
C THR A 121 1.37 -8.29 8.50
N VAL A 122 0.43 -8.28 7.56
CA VAL A 122 0.00 -9.45 6.78
C VAL A 122 0.42 -9.24 5.33
N THR A 123 1.12 -10.21 4.75
CA THR A 123 1.52 -10.23 3.34
C THR A 123 0.83 -11.39 2.63
N THR A 124 0.36 -11.16 1.43
CA THR A 124 -0.27 -12.16 0.56
C THR A 124 0.56 -12.40 -0.69
N ASN A 125 0.22 -13.42 -1.46
CA ASN A 125 0.84 -13.75 -2.75
C ASN A 125 0.41 -12.82 -3.89
N GLN A 126 -0.45 -11.83 -3.65
CA GLN A 126 -0.93 -10.93 -4.71
C GLN A 126 0.18 -9.99 -5.15
N GLU A 127 0.51 -10.04 -6.44
CA GLU A 127 1.58 -9.23 -7.01
C GLU A 127 1.25 -7.74 -6.93
N GLY A 128 2.22 -6.94 -6.48
CA GLY A 128 2.05 -5.49 -6.30
C GLY A 128 1.14 -5.07 -5.14
N ALA A 129 0.58 -6.01 -4.37
CA ALA A 129 -0.24 -5.66 -3.21
C ALA A 129 0.62 -5.20 -2.03
N ALA A 130 0.26 -4.06 -1.45
CA ALA A 130 0.87 -3.61 -0.20
C ALA A 130 0.55 -4.54 0.96
N PRO A 131 1.50 -4.79 1.88
CA PRO A 131 1.20 -5.50 3.11
C PRO A 131 0.08 -4.81 3.90
N LYS A 132 -0.83 -5.60 4.44
CA LYS A 132 -1.92 -5.10 5.27
C LYS A 132 -1.50 -5.00 6.72
N VAL A 133 -1.82 -3.89 7.38
CA VAL A 133 -1.58 -3.69 8.80
C VAL A 133 -2.89 -3.82 9.57
N LEU A 134 -2.92 -4.76 10.51
CA LEU A 134 -4.01 -4.96 11.46
C LEU A 134 -3.59 -4.41 12.81
N ILE A 135 -4.54 -3.90 13.59
CA ILE A 135 -4.27 -3.22 14.86
C ILE A 135 -5.11 -3.84 15.97
N ILE A 136 -4.44 -4.24 17.06
CA ILE A 136 -5.09 -4.50 18.35
C ILE A 136 -4.65 -3.42 19.30
N LYS A 137 -5.60 -2.78 19.94
CA LYS A 137 -5.34 -1.76 20.97
C LYS A 137 -6.29 -1.98 22.15
N GLY A 138 -5.97 -1.36 23.27
CA GLY A 138 -6.81 -1.47 24.44
C GLY A 138 -6.10 -1.02 25.72
N ASN A 139 -6.67 -1.43 26.84
CA ASN A 139 -6.13 -1.16 28.16
C ASN A 139 -6.07 -2.45 28.99
N VAL A 140 -4.92 -2.69 29.62
CA VAL A 140 -4.76 -3.77 30.60
C VAL A 140 -4.93 -3.15 31.97
N ALA A 141 -5.91 -3.62 32.73
CA ALA A 141 -6.19 -3.16 34.07
C ALA A 141 -4.96 -3.37 34.99
N THR A 142 -4.71 -2.43 35.87
CA THR A 142 -3.84 -2.66 37.02
C THR A 142 -4.51 -3.70 37.91
N ALA A 143 -3.75 -4.69 38.36
CA ALA A 143 -4.26 -5.69 39.30
C ALA A 143 -4.47 -5.06 40.67
N ASP A 144 -5.36 -4.09 40.76
CA ASP A 144 -5.82 -3.50 41.99
C ASP A 144 -7.32 -3.33 41.85
N VAL A 145 -8.05 -4.20 42.46
CA VAL A 145 -9.19 -3.93 43.32
C VAL A 145 -9.91 -5.26 43.56
N GLU A 146 -9.48 -5.94 44.58
CA GLU A 146 -10.46 -6.48 45.49
C GLU A 146 -9.94 -6.35 46.89
N LYS A 147 -10.48 -5.38 47.57
CA LYS A 147 -10.60 -5.42 49.02
C LYS A 147 -12.04 -5.10 49.36
#